data_4d878e120cb7afe9e2f9cb094b16110a
#
_entry.id   4d878e120cb7afe9e2f9cb094b16110a
#
_cell.length_a   1.000
_cell.length_b   1.000
_cell.length_c   1.000
_cell.angle_alpha   90.00
_cell.angle_beta   90.00
_cell.angle_gamma   90.00
#
_symmetry.space_group_name_H-M   'P 1'
#
loop_
_entity.id
_entity.type
_entity.pdbx_description
1 polymer ?
#
loop_
_entity_poly.entity_id
_entity_poly.type
_entity_poly.pdbx_seq_one_letter_code
_entity_poly.pdbx_strand_id
1 'polypeptide(L)'
;MLLLTACVPAFAQVTDSYCDSTGNFSIQNINLKGGNFTEGQELQSINIPVSYTCYTFPKSYGPEYRATLQINQNFRSVMNTLSGAGLGVDVTIQESGQSPVSFPWSDIKRAINSGSSVTKGFGRWLNFKPVPATYPLTGTMTLRIFVEAKLNSTFANITVPSAPAFNILAYDPTGISVKLGKPVTTSSFNLRFIPDNSGRVIISPQTVRLGHFYTTYEPSLSKETTFTVTAQQNIGSGNNFTAPLAIEFKTNGLTLADADSAVILHNTDGQPNGLKLLVSDETGIPVTFNKTVPLGDINITPGATGRLVKQYTASVKAIPGETVKTGNFAAAMTVVVTYI
;
A
#
# COMPACT_ATOMS: atom_id res chain seq x y z
N MET A 1 29.37 -33.22 -56.07
CA MET A 1 28.03 -32.64 -55.83
C MET A 1 27.61 -33.05 -54.40
N LEU A 2 27.88 -32.20 -53.40
CA LEU A 2 27.57 -32.49 -51.99
C LEU A 2 26.17 -31.98 -51.71
N LEU A 3 25.24 -32.86 -51.39
CA LEU A 3 23.93 -32.50 -50.90
C LEU A 3 24.05 -32.11 -49.40
N LEU A 4 23.94 -30.85 -49.08
CA LEU A 4 23.72 -30.37 -47.70
C LEU A 4 22.22 -30.57 -47.38
N THR A 5 21.89 -31.61 -46.61
CA THR A 5 20.60 -31.73 -45.95
C THR A 5 20.54 -30.76 -44.78
N ALA A 6 19.81 -29.66 -44.92
CA ALA A 6 19.49 -28.75 -43.83
C ALA A 6 18.55 -29.47 -42.84
N CYS A 7 19.06 -29.87 -41.67
CA CYS A 7 18.25 -30.25 -40.54
C CYS A 7 17.47 -29.03 -40.06
N VAL A 8 16.21 -28.88 -40.40
CA VAL A 8 15.29 -27.95 -39.77
C VAL A 8 15.01 -28.49 -38.36
N PRO A 9 15.29 -27.76 -37.29
CA PRO A 9 14.91 -28.20 -35.95
C PRO A 9 13.40 -28.35 -35.90
N ALA A 10 12.90 -29.58 -35.73
CA ALA A 10 11.53 -29.85 -35.42
C ALA A 10 11.24 -29.28 -34.02
N PHE A 11 10.67 -28.09 -33.98
CA PHE A 11 10.06 -27.60 -32.75
C PHE A 11 8.93 -28.56 -32.41
N ALA A 12 9.06 -29.28 -31.30
CA ALA A 12 7.97 -30.10 -30.78
C ALA A 12 6.74 -29.18 -30.57
N GLN A 13 5.75 -29.36 -31.46
CA GLN A 13 4.50 -28.62 -31.37
C GLN A 13 3.84 -29.02 -30.04
N VAL A 14 3.59 -28.06 -29.18
CA VAL A 14 2.79 -28.26 -27.96
C VAL A 14 1.38 -28.65 -28.44
N THR A 15 0.99 -29.89 -28.18
CA THR A 15 -0.29 -30.44 -28.61
C THR A 15 -1.35 -30.47 -27.53
N ASP A 16 -0.96 -30.17 -26.30
CA ASP A 16 -1.80 -30.23 -25.11
C ASP A 16 -2.37 -28.88 -24.73
N SER A 17 -3.64 -28.87 -24.33
CA SER A 17 -4.31 -27.66 -23.81
C SER A 17 -3.67 -27.23 -22.49
N TYR A 18 -3.48 -25.95 -22.33
CA TYR A 18 -2.88 -25.39 -21.12
C TYR A 18 -3.39 -23.96 -20.86
N CYS A 19 -3.27 -23.53 -19.62
CA CYS A 19 -3.42 -22.13 -19.25
C CYS A 19 -2.06 -21.59 -18.77
N ASP A 20 -1.77 -20.34 -19.06
CA ASP A 20 -0.56 -19.65 -18.63
C ASP A 20 -0.91 -18.26 -18.14
N SER A 21 -0.27 -17.84 -17.08
CA SER A 21 -0.44 -16.50 -16.52
C SER A 21 0.71 -15.61 -16.95
N THR A 22 0.41 -14.38 -17.24
CA THR A 22 1.41 -13.35 -17.55
C THR A 22 1.50 -12.37 -16.37
N GLY A 23 2.67 -12.27 -15.77
CA GLY A 23 2.97 -11.21 -14.82
C GLY A 23 3.27 -11.66 -13.40
N ASN A 24 3.72 -10.68 -12.63
CA ASN A 24 3.97 -10.79 -11.20
C ASN A 24 2.86 -10.07 -10.45
N PHE A 25 2.50 -10.58 -9.28
CA PHE A 25 1.57 -9.91 -8.38
C PHE A 25 2.35 -8.93 -7.50
N SER A 26 2.13 -7.64 -7.73
CA SER A 26 2.69 -6.58 -6.90
C SER A 26 1.78 -6.33 -5.70
N ILE A 27 2.34 -6.50 -4.50
CA ILE A 27 1.65 -6.22 -3.24
C ILE A 27 2.33 -5.02 -2.60
N GLN A 28 1.54 -4.01 -2.23
CA GLN A 28 2.02 -2.81 -1.54
C GLN A 28 2.30 -3.12 -0.07
N ASN A 29 3.16 -2.32 0.57
CA ASN A 29 3.34 -2.37 2.02
C ASN A 29 2.03 -2.05 2.75
N ILE A 30 1.78 -2.72 3.87
CA ILE A 30 0.54 -2.64 4.62
C ILE A 30 0.84 -2.14 6.03
N ASN A 31 0.17 -1.07 6.43
CA ASN A 31 0.23 -0.54 7.79
C ASN A 31 -1.04 -0.96 8.54
N LEU A 32 -0.88 -1.80 9.54
CA LEU A 32 -1.94 -2.28 10.41
C LEU A 32 -1.95 -1.45 11.70
N LYS A 33 -3.03 -0.71 11.92
CA LYS A 33 -3.20 0.16 13.09
C LYS A 33 -4.04 -0.53 14.15
N GLY A 34 -3.70 -0.29 15.41
CA GLY A 34 -4.42 -0.86 16.56
C GLY A 34 -3.54 -1.73 17.44
N GLY A 35 -4.06 -2.10 18.63
CA GLY A 35 -3.30 -2.86 19.63
C GLY A 35 -4.01 -4.08 20.19
N ASN A 36 -5.32 -4.20 20.00
CA ASN A 36 -6.13 -5.29 20.56
C ASN A 36 -6.72 -6.14 19.43
N PHE A 37 -5.86 -6.96 18.81
CA PHE A 37 -6.27 -7.86 17.75
C PHE A 37 -6.79 -9.17 18.36
N THR A 38 -7.95 -9.63 17.86
CA THR A 38 -8.56 -10.91 18.28
C THR A 38 -8.35 -11.98 17.21
N GLU A 39 -8.26 -13.23 17.65
CA GLU A 39 -8.14 -14.37 16.74
C GLU A 39 -9.34 -14.41 15.76
N GLY A 40 -9.07 -14.67 14.48
CA GLY A 40 -10.06 -14.63 13.40
C GLY A 40 -10.33 -13.23 12.83
N GLN A 41 -9.87 -12.15 13.50
CA GLN A 41 -10.08 -10.79 13.03
C GLN A 41 -9.39 -10.56 11.69
N GLU A 42 -10.15 -10.08 10.70
CA GLU A 42 -9.57 -9.62 9.44
C GLU A 42 -8.80 -8.31 9.65
N LEU A 43 -7.58 -8.28 9.15
CA LEU A 43 -6.71 -7.11 9.24
C LEU A 43 -6.69 -6.34 7.92
N GLN A 44 -6.66 -7.05 6.81
CA GLN A 44 -6.59 -6.46 5.47
C GLN A 44 -7.06 -7.42 4.41
N SER A 45 -7.79 -6.89 3.42
CA SER A 45 -8.14 -7.60 2.19
C SER A 45 -7.48 -6.90 1.00
N ILE A 46 -6.76 -7.66 0.17
CA ILE A 46 -6.01 -7.15 -0.99
C ILE A 46 -6.57 -7.81 -2.24
N ASN A 47 -7.04 -6.98 -3.17
CA ASN A 47 -7.52 -7.44 -4.47
C ASN A 47 -6.44 -7.26 -5.52
N ILE A 48 -6.06 -8.34 -6.18
CA ILE A 48 -5.01 -8.39 -7.19
C ILE A 48 -5.65 -8.76 -8.53
N PRO A 49 -5.61 -7.89 -9.54
CA PRO A 49 -6.04 -8.24 -10.89
C PRO A 49 -5.22 -9.39 -11.45
N VAL A 50 -5.88 -10.39 -12.00
CA VAL A 50 -5.24 -11.56 -12.61
C VAL A 50 -5.59 -11.60 -14.09
N SER A 51 -4.57 -11.71 -14.93
CA SER A 51 -4.73 -11.97 -16.38
C SER A 51 -4.03 -13.25 -16.74
N TYR A 52 -4.67 -14.09 -17.53
CA TYR A 52 -4.12 -15.34 -18.00
C TYR A 52 -4.71 -15.72 -19.35
N THR A 53 -4.04 -16.62 -20.04
CA THR A 53 -4.46 -17.10 -21.37
C THR A 53 -4.54 -18.60 -21.33
N CYS A 54 -5.69 -19.13 -21.78
CA CYS A 54 -5.86 -20.56 -21.99
C CYS A 54 -5.80 -20.89 -23.47
N TYR A 55 -5.12 -21.98 -23.80
CA TYR A 55 -4.97 -22.51 -25.16
C TYR A 55 -5.61 -23.88 -25.23
N THR A 56 -6.47 -24.09 -26.23
CA THR A 56 -7.10 -25.40 -26.48
C THR A 56 -6.57 -26.00 -27.79
N PHE A 57 -6.23 -27.29 -27.75
CA PHE A 57 -5.67 -28.03 -28.87
C PHE A 57 -6.52 -29.28 -29.21
N PRO A 58 -6.59 -29.68 -30.52
CA PRO A 58 -7.46 -30.74 -30.98
C PRO A 58 -7.18 -32.15 -30.43
N LYS A 59 -5.98 -32.42 -29.99
CA LYS A 59 -5.52 -33.76 -29.53
C LYS A 59 -5.24 -33.83 -28.03
N SER A 60 -5.79 -32.90 -27.25
CA SER A 60 -5.61 -32.90 -25.80
C SER A 60 -6.35 -34.06 -25.13
N TYR A 61 -5.86 -34.47 -23.95
CA TYR A 61 -6.58 -35.38 -23.08
C TYR A 61 -7.88 -34.73 -22.59
N GLY A 62 -9.01 -35.42 -22.72
CA GLY A 62 -10.30 -34.94 -22.23
C GLY A 62 -11.05 -34.00 -23.17
N PRO A 63 -12.37 -33.88 -22.99
CA PRO A 63 -13.25 -33.10 -23.88
C PRO A 63 -13.26 -31.61 -23.57
N GLU A 64 -12.87 -31.21 -22.37
CA GLU A 64 -12.91 -29.83 -21.88
C GLU A 64 -11.85 -29.60 -20.81
N TYR A 65 -11.48 -28.32 -20.58
CA TYR A 65 -10.49 -27.88 -19.64
C TYR A 65 -10.97 -26.62 -18.94
N ARG A 66 -10.54 -26.41 -17.72
CA ARG A 66 -10.72 -25.13 -17.02
C ARG A 66 -9.45 -24.64 -16.36
N ALA A 67 -9.36 -23.33 -16.21
CA ALA A 67 -8.30 -22.73 -15.41
C ALA A 67 -8.39 -23.19 -13.95
N THR A 68 -7.23 -23.50 -13.38
CA THR A 68 -7.08 -24.07 -12.05
C THR A 68 -5.92 -23.35 -11.37
N LEU A 69 -6.16 -22.85 -10.17
CA LEU A 69 -5.10 -22.27 -9.35
C LEU A 69 -4.45 -23.36 -8.50
N GLN A 70 -3.15 -23.41 -8.54
CA GLN A 70 -2.33 -24.21 -7.63
C GLN A 70 -1.49 -23.30 -6.75
N ILE A 71 -1.58 -23.48 -5.45
CA ILE A 71 -0.63 -22.91 -4.47
C ILE A 71 0.42 -23.99 -4.19
N ASN A 72 1.65 -23.74 -4.62
CA ASN A 72 2.73 -24.73 -4.61
C ASN A 72 3.65 -24.61 -3.39
N GLN A 73 4.65 -25.49 -3.28
CA GLN A 73 5.57 -25.56 -2.14
C GLN A 73 6.43 -24.30 -1.92
N ASN A 74 6.60 -23.44 -2.92
CA ASN A 74 7.31 -22.17 -2.75
C ASN A 74 6.57 -21.19 -1.82
N PHE A 75 5.27 -21.44 -1.58
CA PHE A 75 4.51 -20.67 -0.59
C PHE A 75 4.97 -20.90 0.85
N ARG A 76 5.79 -21.92 1.12
CA ARG A 76 6.28 -22.27 2.47
C ARG A 76 6.99 -21.11 3.17
N SER A 77 7.79 -20.32 2.47
CA SER A 77 8.48 -19.17 3.05
C SER A 77 7.50 -18.09 3.52
N VAL A 78 6.48 -17.79 2.69
CA VAL A 78 5.38 -16.86 3.03
C VAL A 78 4.58 -17.39 4.22
N MET A 79 4.20 -18.68 4.17
CA MET A 79 3.45 -19.35 5.23
C MET A 79 4.18 -19.28 6.57
N ASN A 80 5.48 -19.64 6.60
CA ASN A 80 6.27 -19.63 7.82
C ASN A 80 6.43 -18.22 8.41
N THR A 81 6.62 -17.21 7.54
CA THR A 81 6.72 -15.81 7.98
C THR A 81 5.41 -15.33 8.61
N LEU A 82 4.28 -15.60 7.96
CA LEU A 82 2.97 -15.18 8.48
C LEU A 82 2.60 -15.93 9.77
N SER A 83 2.69 -17.28 9.77
CA SER A 83 2.40 -18.08 10.96
C SER A 83 3.31 -17.73 12.15
N GLY A 84 4.61 -17.51 11.90
CA GLY A 84 5.55 -17.09 12.93
C GLY A 84 5.21 -15.73 13.55
N ALA A 85 4.47 -14.91 12.83
CA ALA A 85 3.95 -13.63 13.30
C ALA A 85 2.52 -13.70 13.88
N GLY A 86 1.92 -14.90 13.96
CA GLY A 86 0.52 -15.06 14.41
C GLY A 86 -0.52 -14.67 13.37
N LEU A 87 -0.15 -14.64 12.09
CA LEU A 87 -1.01 -14.25 10.97
C LEU A 87 -1.36 -15.42 10.09
N GLY A 88 -2.55 -15.36 9.49
CA GLY A 88 -2.99 -16.25 8.42
C GLY A 88 -3.37 -15.48 7.17
N VAL A 89 -3.46 -16.18 6.03
CA VAL A 89 -3.97 -15.64 4.78
C VAL A 89 -4.88 -16.64 4.08
N ASP A 90 -6.14 -16.26 3.88
CA ASP A 90 -7.01 -16.97 2.95
C ASP A 90 -6.80 -16.42 1.54
N VAL A 91 -6.79 -17.30 0.56
CA VAL A 91 -6.69 -16.93 -0.85
C VAL A 91 -8.01 -17.24 -1.52
N THR A 92 -8.59 -16.28 -2.23
CA THR A 92 -9.77 -16.49 -3.08
C THR A 92 -9.43 -16.05 -4.49
N ILE A 93 -9.81 -16.83 -5.48
CA ILE A 93 -9.66 -16.48 -6.89
C ILE A 93 -11.00 -16.56 -7.60
N GLN A 94 -11.25 -15.61 -8.49
CA GLN A 94 -12.48 -15.54 -9.27
C GLN A 94 -12.15 -15.12 -10.70
N GLU A 95 -12.54 -15.91 -11.70
CA GLU A 95 -12.62 -15.47 -13.09
C GLU A 95 -13.82 -14.53 -13.26
N SER A 96 -13.69 -13.53 -14.10
CA SER A 96 -14.78 -12.60 -14.41
C SER A 96 -16.03 -13.36 -14.92
N GLY A 97 -17.14 -13.19 -14.22
CA GLY A 97 -18.41 -13.88 -14.52
C GLY A 97 -18.54 -15.30 -13.96
N GLN A 98 -17.58 -15.77 -13.15
CA GLN A 98 -17.65 -17.06 -12.46
C GLN A 98 -17.78 -16.87 -10.94
N SER A 99 -18.16 -17.92 -10.22
CA SER A 99 -18.19 -17.92 -8.77
C SER A 99 -16.78 -17.93 -8.18
N PRO A 100 -16.54 -17.24 -7.04
CA PRO A 100 -15.25 -17.27 -6.37
C PRO A 100 -14.92 -18.65 -5.80
N VAL A 101 -13.64 -19.01 -5.80
CA VAL A 101 -13.11 -20.24 -5.24
C VAL A 101 -12.10 -19.91 -4.16
N SER A 102 -12.35 -20.41 -2.96
CA SER A 102 -11.54 -20.13 -1.77
C SER A 102 -10.57 -21.25 -1.46
N PHE A 103 -9.39 -20.84 -0.99
CA PHE A 103 -8.31 -21.65 -0.42
C PHE A 103 -8.12 -21.21 1.03
N PRO A 104 -8.82 -21.84 2.00
CA PRO A 104 -8.66 -21.49 3.39
C PRO A 104 -7.23 -21.73 3.89
N TRP A 105 -6.77 -20.89 4.80
CA TRP A 105 -5.45 -20.99 5.40
C TRP A 105 -5.12 -22.37 5.95
N SER A 106 -6.10 -23.02 6.58
CA SER A 106 -5.96 -24.39 7.11
C SER A 106 -5.62 -25.42 6.03
N ASP A 107 -6.25 -25.29 4.84
CA ASP A 107 -6.01 -26.20 3.71
C ASP A 107 -4.62 -25.94 3.12
N ILE A 108 -4.23 -24.67 2.98
CA ILE A 108 -2.92 -24.26 2.50
C ILE A 108 -1.83 -24.83 3.45
N LYS A 109 -1.95 -24.58 4.76
CA LYS A 109 -0.99 -25.11 5.75
C LYS A 109 -0.88 -26.61 5.71
N ARG A 110 -2.02 -27.32 5.66
CA ARG A 110 -2.04 -28.79 5.61
C ARG A 110 -1.28 -29.30 4.39
N ALA A 111 -1.57 -28.76 3.20
CA ALA A 111 -0.93 -29.15 1.96
C ALA A 111 0.58 -28.85 1.97
N ILE A 112 0.96 -27.64 2.32
CA ILE A 112 2.38 -27.22 2.32
C ILE A 112 3.18 -28.02 3.35
N ASN A 113 2.65 -28.28 4.53
CA ASN A 113 3.34 -29.07 5.58
C ASN A 113 3.49 -30.55 5.20
N SER A 114 2.54 -31.11 4.47
CA SER A 114 2.63 -32.48 3.95
C SER A 114 3.51 -32.63 2.71
N GLY A 115 4.14 -31.57 2.22
CA GLY A 115 4.95 -31.61 1.00
C GLY A 115 4.13 -31.56 -0.30
N SER A 116 2.82 -31.25 -0.19
CA SER A 116 1.89 -31.21 -1.33
C SER A 116 1.56 -29.78 -1.74
N SER A 117 0.77 -29.65 -2.81
CA SER A 117 0.18 -28.39 -3.25
C SER A 117 -1.34 -28.44 -3.05
N VAL A 118 -1.97 -27.30 -2.86
CA VAL A 118 -3.42 -27.19 -2.88
C VAL A 118 -3.86 -26.66 -4.25
N THR A 119 -4.84 -27.33 -4.87
CA THR A 119 -5.25 -27.07 -6.25
C THR A 119 -6.76 -27.07 -6.37
N LYS A 120 -7.35 -26.01 -6.95
CA LYS A 120 -8.80 -25.89 -7.19
C LYS A 120 -9.08 -25.20 -8.52
N GLY A 121 -10.01 -25.76 -9.29
CA GLY A 121 -10.47 -25.15 -10.55
C GLY A 121 -11.36 -23.93 -10.27
N PHE A 122 -11.11 -22.83 -10.95
CA PHE A 122 -11.83 -21.55 -10.75
C PHE A 122 -12.39 -20.96 -12.05
N GLY A 123 -11.82 -21.33 -13.18
CA GLY A 123 -12.25 -20.83 -14.48
C GLY A 123 -13.46 -21.57 -15.04
N ARG A 124 -14.09 -20.98 -16.06
CA ARG A 124 -15.11 -21.65 -16.84
C ARG A 124 -14.54 -22.85 -17.59
N TRP A 125 -15.39 -23.79 -17.95
CA TRP A 125 -15.02 -24.90 -18.81
C TRP A 125 -14.84 -24.41 -20.27
N LEU A 126 -13.71 -24.75 -20.86
CA LEU A 126 -13.36 -24.47 -22.24
C LEU A 126 -13.39 -25.77 -23.03
N ASN A 127 -14.32 -25.84 -23.95
CA ASN A 127 -14.44 -27.02 -24.78
C ASN A 127 -13.27 -27.13 -25.75
N PHE A 128 -12.86 -28.35 -25.99
CA PHE A 128 -12.01 -28.76 -27.05
C PHE A 128 -12.49 -28.22 -28.41
N LYS A 129 -11.55 -27.75 -29.23
CA LYS A 129 -11.83 -27.23 -30.58
C LYS A 129 -11.10 -28.06 -31.63
N PRO A 130 -11.72 -28.30 -32.80
CA PRO A 130 -11.05 -28.99 -33.91
C PRO A 130 -9.87 -28.20 -34.48
N VAL A 131 -9.78 -26.89 -34.16
CA VAL A 131 -8.69 -26.02 -34.52
C VAL A 131 -8.17 -25.38 -33.21
N PRO A 132 -6.85 -25.19 -33.03
CA PRO A 132 -6.32 -24.52 -31.87
C PRO A 132 -6.97 -23.17 -31.62
N ALA A 133 -7.35 -22.89 -30.36
CA ALA A 133 -7.99 -21.65 -29.99
C ALA A 133 -7.31 -21.05 -28.73
N THR A 134 -7.32 -19.71 -28.67
CA THR A 134 -6.71 -18.92 -27.58
C THR A 134 -7.80 -18.12 -26.92
N TYR A 135 -7.81 -18.15 -25.58
CA TYR A 135 -8.77 -17.45 -24.73
C TYR A 135 -8.02 -16.55 -23.74
N PRO A 136 -7.91 -15.24 -24.00
CA PRO A 136 -7.47 -14.28 -22.99
C PRO A 136 -8.58 -14.12 -21.96
N LEU A 137 -8.24 -14.29 -20.68
CA LEU A 137 -9.16 -14.33 -19.56
C LEU A 137 -8.65 -13.41 -18.45
N THR A 138 -9.57 -12.87 -17.66
CA THR A 138 -9.27 -12.00 -16.53
C THR A 138 -10.05 -12.42 -15.31
N GLY A 139 -9.54 -12.03 -14.15
CA GLY A 139 -10.16 -12.30 -12.86
C GLY A 139 -9.56 -11.47 -11.76
N THR A 140 -9.90 -11.83 -10.54
CA THR A 140 -9.35 -11.20 -9.33
C THR A 140 -8.92 -12.28 -8.36
N MET A 141 -7.73 -12.11 -7.79
CA MET A 141 -7.30 -12.87 -6.63
C MET A 141 -7.38 -11.97 -5.40
N THR A 142 -8.03 -12.44 -4.35
CA THR A 142 -8.15 -11.73 -3.07
C THR A 142 -7.32 -12.46 -2.02
N LEU A 143 -6.44 -11.73 -1.35
CA LEU A 143 -5.70 -12.18 -0.18
C LEU A 143 -6.32 -11.55 1.07
N ARG A 144 -6.95 -12.36 1.92
CA ARG A 144 -7.51 -11.92 3.20
C ARG A 144 -6.53 -12.25 4.32
N ILE A 145 -5.83 -11.24 4.82
CA ILE A 145 -4.90 -11.37 5.96
C ILE A 145 -5.68 -11.24 7.25
N PHE A 146 -5.49 -12.16 8.17
CA PHE A 146 -6.20 -12.19 9.44
C PHE A 146 -5.30 -12.64 10.59
N VAL A 147 -5.76 -12.44 11.82
CA VAL A 147 -5.09 -12.88 13.04
C VAL A 147 -5.32 -14.39 13.22
N GLU A 148 -4.27 -15.18 13.15
CA GLU A 148 -4.35 -16.62 13.38
C GLU A 148 -4.16 -17.00 14.86
N ALA A 149 -3.29 -16.26 15.54
CA ALA A 149 -3.00 -16.47 16.96
C ALA A 149 -2.74 -15.12 17.62
N LYS A 150 -2.68 -15.09 18.96
CA LYS A 150 -2.47 -13.86 19.71
C LYS A 150 -1.25 -13.08 19.22
N LEU A 151 -1.47 -11.87 18.72
CA LEU A 151 -0.42 -10.94 18.34
C LEU A 151 0.12 -10.21 19.57
N ASN A 152 1.44 -10.11 19.68
CA ASN A 152 2.07 -9.20 20.64
C ASN A 152 1.91 -7.78 20.12
N SER A 153 1.21 -6.93 20.87
CA SER A 153 0.84 -5.54 20.50
C SER A 153 2.00 -4.56 20.56
N THR A 154 3.14 -4.89 19.97
CA THR A 154 4.30 -4.00 19.87
C THR A 154 4.51 -3.58 18.42
N PHE A 155 5.25 -2.50 18.20
CA PHE A 155 5.74 -2.18 16.87
C PHE A 155 6.44 -3.39 16.27
N ALA A 156 5.99 -3.83 15.13
CA ALA A 156 6.61 -4.92 14.40
C ALA A 156 6.61 -4.62 12.91
N ASN A 157 7.69 -4.98 12.25
CA ASN A 157 7.81 -5.00 10.81
C ASN A 157 8.07 -6.43 10.37
N ILE A 158 7.13 -7.01 9.66
CA ILE A 158 7.20 -8.37 9.15
C ILE A 158 7.42 -8.28 7.65
N THR A 159 8.60 -8.66 7.18
CA THR A 159 8.90 -8.73 5.76
C THR A 159 8.44 -10.06 5.20
N VAL A 160 7.37 -10.04 4.42
CA VAL A 160 6.88 -11.21 3.69
C VAL A 160 7.71 -11.36 2.41
N PRO A 161 8.39 -12.50 2.21
CA PRO A 161 9.30 -12.67 1.08
C PRO A 161 8.55 -12.78 -0.25
N SER A 162 9.21 -12.41 -1.33
CA SER A 162 8.78 -12.75 -2.68
C SER A 162 8.80 -14.27 -2.89
N ALA A 163 7.77 -14.80 -3.54
CA ALA A 163 7.70 -16.25 -3.80
C ALA A 163 6.99 -16.56 -5.13
N PRO A 164 7.54 -17.48 -5.96
CA PRO A 164 6.88 -18.02 -7.15
C PRO A 164 5.87 -19.10 -6.73
N ALA A 165 4.87 -18.70 -5.96
CA ALA A 165 4.02 -19.57 -5.16
C ALA A 165 2.74 -20.04 -5.84
N PHE A 166 2.34 -19.38 -6.92
CA PHE A 166 1.09 -19.64 -7.60
C PHE A 166 1.32 -20.12 -9.03
N ASN A 167 0.56 -21.14 -9.46
CA ASN A 167 0.51 -21.57 -10.86
C ASN A 167 -0.94 -21.52 -11.34
N ILE A 168 -1.15 -20.98 -12.55
CA ILE A 168 -2.41 -21.16 -13.26
C ILE A 168 -2.22 -22.27 -14.27
N LEU A 169 -3.00 -23.32 -14.13
CA LEU A 169 -2.90 -24.57 -14.88
C LEU A 169 -4.22 -24.84 -15.60
N ALA A 170 -4.20 -25.70 -16.58
CA ALA A 170 -5.42 -26.27 -17.15
C ALA A 170 -5.61 -27.70 -16.62
N TYR A 171 -6.78 -27.99 -16.05
CA TYR A 171 -7.16 -29.33 -15.63
C TYR A 171 -8.40 -29.79 -16.41
N ASP A 172 -8.40 -31.05 -16.81
CA ASP A 172 -9.56 -31.72 -17.34
C ASP A 172 -10.52 -32.17 -16.21
N PRO A 173 -11.71 -32.71 -16.52
CA PRO A 173 -12.64 -33.18 -15.50
C PRO A 173 -12.10 -34.31 -14.61
N THR A 174 -11.06 -35.05 -15.06
CA THR A 174 -10.41 -36.11 -14.27
C THR A 174 -9.36 -35.60 -13.30
N GLY A 175 -9.05 -34.30 -13.35
CA GLY A 175 -8.05 -33.65 -12.48
C GLY A 175 -6.62 -33.82 -12.98
N ILE A 176 -6.43 -34.20 -14.23
CA ILE A 176 -5.10 -34.32 -14.84
C ILE A 176 -4.63 -32.95 -15.35
N SER A 177 -3.47 -32.52 -14.85
CA SER A 177 -2.79 -31.34 -15.41
C SER A 177 -2.04 -31.74 -16.66
N VAL A 178 -2.32 -31.06 -17.74
CA VAL A 178 -1.73 -31.38 -19.04
C VAL A 178 -0.36 -30.71 -19.22
N LYS A 179 -0.16 -29.53 -18.66
CA LYS A 179 1.11 -28.79 -18.72
C LYS A 179 1.23 -27.86 -17.53
N LEU A 180 2.43 -27.82 -16.92
CA LEU A 180 2.74 -26.83 -15.91
C LEU A 180 2.87 -25.45 -16.55
N GLY A 181 2.02 -24.51 -16.13
CA GLY A 181 2.15 -23.11 -16.47
C GLY A 181 3.36 -22.46 -15.80
N LYS A 182 3.73 -21.28 -16.24
CA LYS A 182 4.76 -20.50 -15.56
C LYS A 182 4.27 -20.10 -14.17
N PRO A 183 5.15 -20.16 -13.14
CA PRO A 183 4.76 -19.72 -11.82
C PRO A 183 4.54 -18.19 -11.80
N VAL A 184 3.51 -17.75 -11.10
CA VAL A 184 3.28 -16.35 -10.78
C VAL A 184 3.97 -16.03 -9.48
N THR A 185 4.81 -14.99 -9.52
CA THR A 185 5.59 -14.54 -8.37
C THR A 185 4.88 -13.39 -7.67
N THR A 186 4.71 -13.47 -6.36
CA THR A 186 4.33 -12.31 -5.55
C THR A 186 5.57 -11.47 -5.24
N SER A 187 5.43 -10.14 -5.25
CA SER A 187 6.48 -9.27 -4.73
C SER A 187 6.67 -9.47 -3.23
N SER A 188 7.85 -9.15 -2.71
CA SER A 188 8.01 -8.97 -1.27
C SER A 188 7.26 -7.70 -0.82
N PHE A 189 6.74 -7.71 0.39
CA PHE A 189 6.08 -6.57 1.01
C PHE A 189 6.23 -6.60 2.53
N ASN A 190 6.02 -5.44 3.16
CA ASN A 190 6.10 -5.31 4.61
C ASN A 190 4.69 -5.20 5.22
N LEU A 191 4.47 -5.94 6.29
CA LEU A 191 3.35 -5.76 7.21
C LEU A 191 3.89 -5.03 8.44
N ARG A 192 3.42 -3.81 8.66
CA ARG A 192 3.84 -2.98 9.79
C ARG A 192 2.71 -2.89 10.80
N PHE A 193 2.96 -3.32 12.02
CA PHE A 193 2.06 -3.14 13.15
C PHE A 193 2.39 -1.83 13.86
N ILE A 194 1.41 -0.93 13.91
CA ILE A 194 1.54 0.40 14.51
C ILE A 194 0.52 0.49 15.65
N PRO A 195 0.94 0.37 16.92
CA PRO A 195 0.04 0.46 18.06
C PRO A 195 -0.66 1.81 18.13
N ASP A 196 -1.90 1.82 18.63
CA ASP A 196 -2.62 3.06 18.90
C ASP A 196 -1.87 3.93 19.91
N ASN A 197 -1.99 5.25 19.75
CA ASN A 197 -1.34 6.23 20.62
C ASN A 197 0.18 6.05 20.75
N SER A 198 0.80 5.46 19.76
CA SER A 198 2.23 5.16 19.77
C SER A 198 3.13 6.37 19.62
N GLY A 199 2.60 7.49 19.13
CA GLY A 199 3.37 8.71 18.88
C GLY A 199 2.67 9.97 19.33
N ARG A 200 3.44 11.06 19.37
CA ARG A 200 2.95 12.41 19.61
C ARG A 200 3.59 13.41 18.65
N VAL A 201 2.88 14.52 18.43
CA VAL A 201 3.39 15.68 17.69
C VAL A 201 3.69 16.80 18.69
N ILE A 202 4.87 17.38 18.60
CA ILE A 202 5.31 18.50 19.43
C ILE A 202 5.61 19.67 18.51
N ILE A 203 4.97 20.81 18.76
CA ILE A 203 5.24 22.08 18.08
C ILE A 203 6.07 22.95 19.03
N SER A 204 7.18 23.49 18.56
CA SER A 204 8.06 24.36 19.40
C SER A 204 8.54 25.59 18.61
N PRO A 205 8.23 26.78 19.05
CA PRO A 205 7.31 27.11 20.16
C PRO A 205 5.86 26.79 19.81
N GLN A 206 5.04 26.43 20.81
CA GLN A 206 3.62 26.11 20.61
C GLN A 206 2.80 27.34 20.15
N THR A 207 3.24 28.53 20.51
CA THR A 207 2.71 29.81 20.05
C THR A 207 3.81 30.53 19.27
N VAL A 208 3.60 30.65 17.95
CA VAL A 208 4.51 31.34 17.04
C VAL A 208 4.18 32.85 17.09
N ARG A 209 5.06 33.64 17.70
CA ARG A 209 4.87 35.09 17.85
C ARG A 209 5.45 35.83 16.66
N LEU A 210 4.59 36.48 15.86
CA LEU A 210 4.98 37.22 14.67
C LEU A 210 5.32 38.70 14.96
N GLY A 211 5.07 39.16 16.22
CA GLY A 211 5.43 40.51 16.72
C GLY A 211 4.47 41.58 16.20
N HIS A 212 5.00 42.82 16.10
CA HIS A 212 4.23 44.00 15.72
C HIS A 212 4.53 44.38 14.25
N PHE A 213 3.50 44.87 13.57
CA PHE A 213 3.58 45.47 12.25
C PHE A 213 3.15 46.93 12.29
N TYR A 214 3.84 47.76 11.55
CA TYR A 214 3.49 49.18 11.43
C TYR A 214 2.88 49.41 10.05
N THR A 215 1.63 49.86 10.01
CA THR A 215 0.86 50.08 8.77
C THR A 215 1.48 51.09 7.81
N THR A 216 2.34 51.99 8.35
CA THR A 216 3.10 52.95 7.52
C THR A 216 4.07 52.30 6.53
N TYR A 217 4.37 51.02 6.70
CA TYR A 217 5.26 50.25 5.81
C TYR A 217 4.51 49.26 4.89
N GLU A 218 3.21 49.46 4.71
CA GLU A 218 2.45 48.83 3.62
C GLU A 218 3.25 48.93 2.34
N PRO A 219 3.35 48.35 1.45
CA PRO A 219 3.33 47.13 0.77
C PRO A 219 4.53 46.20 1.06
N SER A 220 5.48 46.63 1.84
CA SER A 220 6.69 45.84 2.20
C SER A 220 6.52 45.03 3.50
N LEU A 221 5.30 45.01 4.05
CA LEU A 221 4.96 44.30 5.29
C LEU A 221 5.21 42.80 5.16
N SER A 222 6.33 42.33 5.69
CA SER A 222 6.65 40.92 5.79
C SER A 222 7.37 40.65 7.09
N LYS A 223 6.99 39.58 7.80
CA LYS A 223 7.69 39.11 8.98
C LYS A 223 7.66 37.61 9.04
N GLU A 224 8.76 37.04 9.45
CA GLU A 224 8.96 35.60 9.47
C GLU A 224 9.43 35.13 10.83
N THR A 225 8.95 33.97 11.26
CA THR A 225 9.35 33.32 12.50
C THR A 225 9.39 31.82 12.29
N THR A 226 10.47 31.19 12.69
CA THR A 226 10.64 29.75 12.58
C THR A 226 10.02 29.00 13.76
N PHE A 227 9.55 27.79 13.47
CA PHE A 227 9.10 26.83 14.49
C PHE A 227 9.44 25.41 14.03
N THR A 228 9.41 24.47 14.95
CA THR A 228 9.68 23.07 14.64
C THR A 228 8.46 22.21 14.89
N VAL A 229 8.28 21.22 14.00
CA VAL A 229 7.35 20.12 14.18
C VAL A 229 8.16 18.87 14.46
N THR A 230 7.93 18.24 15.60
CA THR A 230 8.58 16.99 15.99
C THR A 230 7.55 15.89 16.04
N ALA A 231 7.71 14.87 15.20
CA ALA A 231 7.05 13.59 15.38
C ALA A 231 7.91 12.71 16.27
N GLN A 232 7.37 12.25 17.38
CA GLN A 232 8.09 11.45 18.37
C GLN A 232 7.30 10.22 18.74
N GLN A 233 7.98 9.07 18.78
CA GLN A 233 7.41 7.83 19.29
C GLN A 233 7.44 7.79 20.81
N ASN A 234 6.36 7.28 21.41
CA ASN A 234 6.24 7.08 22.85
C ASN A 234 6.58 5.64 23.26
N ILE A 235 6.51 4.70 22.31
CA ILE A 235 6.70 3.26 22.53
C ILE A 235 7.90 2.82 21.69
N GLY A 236 8.82 2.09 22.30
CA GLY A 236 9.94 1.46 21.59
C GLY A 236 9.50 0.24 20.78
N SER A 237 10.37 -0.23 19.91
CA SER A 237 10.19 -1.48 19.17
C SER A 237 11.17 -2.55 19.65
N GLY A 238 10.82 -3.83 19.47
CA GLY A 238 11.74 -4.94 19.72
C GLY A 238 12.79 -5.11 18.63
N ASN A 239 12.55 -4.57 17.44
CA ASN A 239 13.42 -4.63 16.26
C ASN A 239 13.52 -3.25 15.62
N ASN A 240 14.47 -3.08 14.70
CA ASN A 240 14.53 -1.87 13.88
C ASN A 240 13.22 -1.71 13.10
N PHE A 241 12.63 -0.53 13.18
CA PHE A 241 11.37 -0.20 12.54
C PHE A 241 11.50 1.15 11.82
N THR A 242 11.19 1.17 10.55
CA THR A 242 11.14 2.40 9.74
C THR A 242 9.77 2.50 9.10
N ALA A 243 9.13 3.65 9.24
CA ALA A 243 7.85 3.91 8.60
C ALA A 243 7.79 5.33 8.04
N PRO A 244 7.22 5.51 6.86
CA PRO A 244 6.98 6.82 6.29
C PRO A 244 5.87 7.54 7.06
N LEU A 245 6.07 8.84 7.27
CA LEU A 245 5.11 9.75 7.88
C LEU A 245 4.63 10.76 6.84
N ALA A 246 3.39 11.18 7.00
CA ALA A 246 2.82 12.32 6.30
C ALA A 246 2.38 13.38 7.30
N ILE A 247 2.34 14.63 6.84
CA ILE A 247 1.90 15.80 7.61
C ILE A 247 0.77 16.51 6.90
N GLU A 248 -0.13 17.09 7.68
CA GLU A 248 -1.21 17.95 7.22
C GLU A 248 -1.34 19.14 8.17
N PHE A 249 -1.40 20.37 7.62
CA PHE A 249 -1.73 21.58 8.34
C PHE A 249 -3.21 21.91 8.12
N LYS A 250 -4.05 21.66 9.12
CA LYS A 250 -5.49 21.92 9.09
C LYS A 250 -5.80 23.32 9.54
N THR A 251 -6.50 24.07 8.72
CA THR A 251 -6.83 25.47 8.99
C THR A 251 -8.00 25.68 9.94
N ASN A 252 -8.71 24.63 10.30
CA ASN A 252 -9.85 24.66 11.25
C ASN A 252 -10.94 25.67 10.83
N GLY A 253 -11.19 25.82 9.52
CA GLY A 253 -12.21 26.70 8.98
C GLY A 253 -11.75 28.13 8.67
N LEU A 254 -10.46 28.45 8.81
CA LEU A 254 -9.91 29.73 8.37
C LEU A 254 -10.00 29.85 6.84
N THR A 255 -10.23 31.07 6.36
CA THR A 255 -10.35 31.36 4.93
C THR A 255 -9.02 31.19 4.21
N LEU A 256 -8.99 30.39 3.16
CA LEU A 256 -7.81 30.16 2.34
C LEU A 256 -7.62 31.22 1.25
N ALA A 257 -6.37 31.42 0.85
CA ALA A 257 -5.94 32.27 -0.25
C ALA A 257 -4.75 31.62 -0.99
N ASP A 258 -4.35 32.22 -2.13
CA ASP A 258 -3.15 31.80 -2.90
C ASP A 258 -3.15 30.29 -3.26
N ALA A 259 -4.25 29.81 -3.83
CA ALA A 259 -4.42 28.39 -4.16
C ALA A 259 -4.12 27.45 -2.96
N ASP A 260 -4.72 27.75 -1.81
CA ASP A 260 -4.63 27.00 -0.56
C ASP A 260 -3.24 27.02 0.14
N SER A 261 -2.33 27.90 -0.29
CA SER A 261 -1.01 28.06 0.34
C SER A 261 -0.94 29.19 1.37
N ALA A 262 -2.01 29.96 1.54
CA ALA A 262 -2.11 31.03 2.51
C ALA A 262 -3.46 31.03 3.24
N VAL A 263 -3.46 31.61 4.44
CA VAL A 263 -4.65 31.83 5.28
C VAL A 263 -4.85 33.31 5.47
N ILE A 264 -6.07 33.81 5.23
CA ILE A 264 -6.43 35.22 5.51
C ILE A 264 -6.53 35.41 7.00
N LEU A 265 -5.82 36.42 7.51
CA LEU A 265 -5.86 36.77 8.93
C LEU A 265 -7.05 37.71 9.22
N HIS A 266 -7.65 37.51 10.39
CA HIS A 266 -8.77 38.29 10.86
C HIS A 266 -8.39 39.04 12.13
N ASN A 267 -8.98 40.21 12.33
CA ASN A 267 -8.90 40.95 13.58
C ASN A 267 -9.80 40.31 14.67
N THR A 268 -9.79 40.89 15.86
CA THR A 268 -10.60 40.43 16.99
C THR A 268 -12.10 40.47 16.73
N ASP A 269 -12.56 41.29 15.77
CA ASP A 269 -13.97 41.43 15.37
C ASP A 269 -14.36 40.43 14.28
N GLY A 270 -13.45 39.50 13.90
CA GLY A 270 -13.69 38.51 12.89
C GLY A 270 -13.65 39.01 11.44
N GLN A 271 -13.15 40.25 11.23
CA GLN A 271 -13.06 40.84 9.89
C GLN A 271 -11.66 40.65 9.29
N PRO A 272 -11.54 40.41 7.98
CA PRO A 272 -10.23 40.38 7.32
C PRO A 272 -9.46 41.65 7.58
N ASN A 273 -8.18 41.51 7.94
CA ASN A 273 -7.32 42.64 8.29
C ASN A 273 -6.32 43.05 7.20
N GLY A 274 -6.45 42.51 5.99
CA GLY A 274 -5.55 42.79 4.86
C GLY A 274 -4.22 42.05 4.92
N LEU A 275 -4.09 41.08 5.84
CA LEU A 275 -2.89 40.25 5.98
C LEU A 275 -3.19 38.79 5.70
N LYS A 276 -2.19 38.07 5.18
CA LYS A 276 -2.20 36.61 5.00
C LYS A 276 -1.02 35.97 5.68
N LEU A 277 -1.24 34.74 6.18
CA LEU A 277 -0.24 33.90 6.80
C LEU A 277 0.12 32.75 5.85
N LEU A 278 1.41 32.54 5.61
CA LEU A 278 1.97 31.40 4.91
C LEU A 278 2.77 30.57 5.90
N VAL A 279 2.85 29.27 5.66
CA VAL A 279 3.77 28.37 6.31
C VAL A 279 4.62 27.74 5.21
N SER A 280 5.94 27.81 5.34
CA SER A 280 6.88 27.21 4.39
C SER A 280 7.73 26.16 5.08
N ASP A 281 8.14 25.15 4.34
CA ASP A 281 9.09 24.14 4.81
C ASP A 281 10.52 24.68 4.88
N GLU A 282 11.47 23.83 5.25
CA GLU A 282 12.89 24.15 5.38
C GLU A 282 13.56 24.59 4.06
N THR A 283 12.94 24.31 2.92
CA THR A 283 13.41 24.71 1.58
C THR A 283 12.76 26.01 1.09
N GLY A 284 11.85 26.59 1.89
CA GLY A 284 11.09 27.79 1.55
C GLY A 284 9.85 27.54 0.68
N ILE A 285 9.48 26.28 0.43
CA ILE A 285 8.29 25.93 -0.34
C ILE A 285 7.06 26.07 0.56
N PRO A 286 6.05 26.87 0.17
CA PRO A 286 4.81 27.00 0.92
C PRO A 286 4.07 25.67 1.03
N VAL A 287 3.56 25.35 2.22
CA VAL A 287 2.68 24.20 2.42
C VAL A 287 1.32 24.49 1.78
N THR A 288 0.69 23.44 1.24
CA THR A 288 -0.71 23.48 0.85
C THR A 288 -1.54 23.06 2.06
N PHE A 289 -2.37 23.96 2.57
CA PHE A 289 -3.22 23.68 3.73
C PHE A 289 -4.29 22.62 3.42
N ASN A 290 -4.71 21.89 4.44
CA ASN A 290 -5.72 20.83 4.36
C ASN A 290 -5.36 19.71 3.37
N LYS A 291 -4.08 19.59 3.04
CA LYS A 291 -3.55 18.54 2.16
C LYS A 291 -2.48 17.74 2.88
N THR A 292 -2.60 16.44 2.82
CA THR A 292 -1.59 15.50 3.35
C THR A 292 -0.41 15.42 2.39
N VAL A 293 0.80 15.64 2.90
CA VAL A 293 2.06 15.56 2.13
C VAL A 293 3.09 14.71 2.88
N PRO A 294 4.06 14.07 2.19
CA PRO A 294 5.12 13.33 2.85
C PRO A 294 5.93 14.22 3.82
N LEU A 295 6.18 13.70 5.04
CA LEU A 295 7.02 14.36 6.05
C LEU A 295 8.45 13.79 6.07
N GLY A 296 8.59 12.49 5.76
CA GLY A 296 9.82 11.72 5.84
C GLY A 296 9.66 10.46 6.68
N ASP A 297 10.73 9.71 6.84
CA ASP A 297 10.71 8.44 7.55
C ASP A 297 11.07 8.63 9.03
N ILE A 298 10.31 7.96 9.92
CA ILE A 298 10.69 7.80 11.30
C ILE A 298 11.40 6.46 11.49
N ASN A 299 12.61 6.50 12.07
CA ASN A 299 13.41 5.34 12.39
C ASN A 299 13.37 5.08 13.90
N ILE A 300 12.94 3.88 14.28
CA ILE A 300 12.88 3.43 15.68
C ILE A 300 13.82 2.25 15.81
N THR A 301 14.73 2.32 16.78
CA THR A 301 15.66 1.24 17.09
C THR A 301 15.30 0.61 18.43
N PRO A 302 15.70 -0.66 18.69
CA PRO A 302 15.46 -1.30 19.97
C PRO A 302 16.00 -0.48 21.14
N GLY A 303 15.17 -0.27 22.15
CA GLY A 303 15.52 0.50 23.34
C GLY A 303 15.55 2.03 23.20
N ALA A 304 15.24 2.57 22.00
CA ALA A 304 15.17 4.00 21.78
C ALA A 304 13.83 4.41 21.15
N THR A 305 13.36 5.61 21.49
CA THR A 305 12.17 6.21 20.86
C THR A 305 12.57 6.94 19.59
N GLY A 306 11.90 6.64 18.48
CA GLY A 306 12.13 7.33 17.22
C GLY A 306 11.69 8.79 17.26
N ARG A 307 12.42 9.65 16.56
CA ARG A 307 12.13 11.08 16.48
C ARG A 307 12.46 11.61 15.08
N LEU A 308 11.51 12.35 14.50
CA LEU A 308 11.70 13.11 13.26
C LEU A 308 11.39 14.58 13.54
N VAL A 309 12.32 15.48 13.26
CA VAL A 309 12.19 16.92 13.47
C VAL A 309 12.24 17.62 12.14
N LYS A 310 11.27 18.50 11.87
CA LYS A 310 11.21 19.35 10.69
C LYS A 310 11.02 20.80 11.11
N GLN A 311 11.74 21.71 10.43
CA GLN A 311 11.63 23.15 10.64
C GLN A 311 10.67 23.74 9.62
N TYR A 312 9.85 24.66 10.08
CA TYR A 312 8.92 25.44 9.26
C TYR A 312 9.07 26.93 9.58
N THR A 313 8.70 27.75 8.62
CA THR A 313 8.69 29.21 8.77
C THR A 313 7.26 29.72 8.56
N ALA A 314 6.74 30.38 9.57
CA ALA A 314 5.51 31.15 9.48
C ALA A 314 5.82 32.57 9.01
N SER A 315 5.25 33.01 7.90
CA SER A 315 5.43 34.35 7.38
C SER A 315 4.09 35.08 7.19
N VAL A 316 4.03 36.32 7.63
CA VAL A 316 2.87 37.20 7.41
C VAL A 316 3.23 38.22 6.34
N LYS A 317 2.31 38.42 5.38
CA LYS A 317 2.46 39.36 4.27
C LYS A 317 1.18 40.14 4.07
N ALA A 318 1.28 41.38 3.57
CA ALA A 318 0.13 42.12 3.12
C ALA A 318 -0.52 41.44 1.90
N ILE A 319 -1.84 41.51 1.80
CA ILE A 319 -2.57 41.06 0.61
C ILE A 319 -2.52 42.19 -0.42
N PRO A 320 -2.01 41.95 -1.63
CA PRO A 320 -1.93 42.97 -2.65
C PRO A 320 -3.30 43.59 -2.95
N GLY A 321 -3.39 44.94 -2.92
CA GLY A 321 -4.62 45.68 -3.19
C GLY A 321 -5.58 45.80 -2.01
N GLU A 322 -5.28 45.21 -0.85
CA GLU A 322 -6.06 45.38 0.38
C GLU A 322 -5.36 46.34 1.33
N THR A 323 -6.16 47.13 2.05
CA THR A 323 -5.67 48.03 3.12
C THR A 323 -5.49 47.23 4.40
N VAL A 324 -4.29 47.31 5.00
CA VAL A 324 -4.00 46.66 6.27
C VAL A 324 -4.68 47.43 7.41
N LYS A 325 -5.57 46.77 8.15
CA LYS A 325 -6.30 47.32 9.28
C LYS A 325 -5.52 47.09 10.58
N THR A 326 -5.53 48.11 11.44
CA THR A 326 -4.93 48.01 12.77
C THR A 326 -5.72 47.07 13.68
N GLY A 327 -5.06 46.45 14.64
CA GLY A 327 -5.66 45.60 15.65
C GLY A 327 -4.86 44.32 15.88
N ASN A 328 -5.24 43.55 16.89
CA ASN A 328 -4.65 42.27 17.17
C ASN A 328 -5.16 41.23 16.13
N PHE A 329 -4.30 40.31 15.77
CA PHE A 329 -4.68 39.19 14.88
C PHE A 329 -4.10 37.89 15.43
N ALA A 330 -4.78 36.79 15.16
CA ALA A 330 -4.34 35.45 15.50
C ALA A 330 -4.93 34.43 14.49
N ALA A 331 -4.22 33.31 14.33
CA ALA A 331 -4.73 32.15 13.60
C ALA A 331 -4.36 30.90 14.41
N ALA A 332 -5.28 29.93 14.48
CA ALA A 332 -5.05 28.64 15.10
C ALA A 332 -5.18 27.54 14.05
N MET A 333 -4.17 26.70 13.96
CA MET A 333 -4.12 25.57 13.05
C MET A 333 -3.82 24.29 13.81
N THR A 334 -4.26 23.16 13.27
CA THR A 334 -3.92 21.83 13.79
C THR A 334 -2.90 21.16 12.89
N VAL A 335 -1.82 20.69 13.45
CA VAL A 335 -0.84 19.85 12.74
C VAL A 335 -1.14 18.40 13.04
N VAL A 336 -1.40 17.62 11.97
CA VAL A 336 -1.67 16.19 12.03
C VAL A 336 -0.50 15.46 11.38
N VAL A 337 0.06 14.48 12.08
CA VAL A 337 1.07 13.57 11.52
C VAL A 337 0.51 12.15 11.54
N THR A 338 0.60 11.47 10.41
CA THR A 338 0.08 10.10 10.24
C THR A 338 1.13 9.20 9.62
N TYR A 339 1.04 7.90 9.90
CA TYR A 339 1.76 6.87 9.16
C TYR A 339 1.11 6.61 7.80
N ILE A 340 1.92 6.44 6.76
CA ILE A 340 1.48 6.15 5.39
C ILE A 340 2.15 4.91 4.81
#